data_dd0ee61dbe19afd797d1d9daa603bfb1
#
_entry.id   dd0ee61dbe19afd797d1d9daa603bfb1
#
_cell.length_a   1.000
_cell.length_b   1.000
_cell.length_c   1.000
_cell.angle_alpha   90.00
_cell.angle_beta   90.00
_cell.angle_gamma   90.00
#
_symmetry.space_group_name_H-M   'P 1'
#
loop_
_entity.id
_entity.type
_entity.pdbx_description
1 polymer ?
#
loop_
_entity_poly.entity_id
_entity_poly.type
_entity_poly.pdbx_seq_one_letter_code
_entity_poly.pdbx_strand_id
1 'polypeptide(L)'
;MISSYKKIPRYILSSLKFFTVEKNSPEKFERPWGHYENLLDAEGYKVKRITVDPDQQLSLQYHYHREEFRTVVCGSGYVTVGDDCLHAKIGHVFHIPIHETHRLRAEEKGITIIEVQLGDKCIEEDIVRLKDDYARV
;
A
#
# COMPACT_ATOMS: atom_id res chain seq x y z
N MET A 1 32.65 -7.55 21.39
CA MET A 1 33.18 -6.66 20.34
C MET A 1 32.49 -5.34 20.46
N ILE A 2 33.18 -4.30 20.84
CA ILE A 2 32.62 -2.93 20.86
C ILE A 2 32.79 -2.39 19.45
N SER A 3 31.68 -2.24 18.75
CA SER A 3 31.68 -1.53 17.46
C SER A 3 32.06 -0.07 17.73
N SER A 4 33.26 0.35 17.29
CA SER A 4 33.67 1.74 17.36
C SER A 4 32.88 2.55 16.33
N TYR A 5 31.82 3.19 16.78
CA TYR A 5 31.19 4.25 15.99
C TYR A 5 32.21 5.37 15.83
N LYS A 6 32.79 5.52 14.63
CA LYS A 6 33.59 6.69 14.31
C LYS A 6 32.71 7.92 14.47
N LYS A 7 33.00 8.75 15.48
CA LYS A 7 32.32 10.05 15.64
C LYS A 7 32.51 10.85 14.36
N ILE A 8 31.41 11.25 13.74
CA ILE A 8 31.43 12.16 12.58
C ILE A 8 32.06 13.49 13.04
N PRO A 9 33.12 13.97 12.40
CA PRO A 9 33.77 15.22 12.79
C PRO A 9 32.79 16.38 12.77
N ARG A 10 32.86 17.27 13.77
CA ARG A 10 31.94 18.40 13.94
C ARG A 10 31.86 19.34 12.72
N TYR A 11 32.94 19.49 11.95
CA TYR A 11 32.94 20.32 10.76
C TYR A 11 32.12 19.74 9.61
N ILE A 12 31.90 18.42 9.56
CA ILE A 12 30.99 17.78 8.57
C ILE A 12 29.55 18.07 8.93
N LEU A 13 29.21 18.11 10.24
CA LEU A 13 27.85 18.44 10.71
C LEU A 13 27.47 19.90 10.41
N SER A 14 28.42 20.83 10.39
CA SER A 14 28.15 22.24 10.06
C SER A 14 27.97 22.51 8.55
N SER A 15 28.46 21.64 7.68
CA SER A 15 28.27 21.71 6.23
C SER A 15 27.09 20.88 5.71
N LEU A 16 26.52 20.01 6.55
CA LEU A 16 25.23 19.39 6.31
C LEU A 16 24.17 20.49 6.46
N LYS A 17 23.88 21.19 5.35
CA LYS A 17 22.61 21.88 5.23
C LYS A 17 21.56 20.77 5.42
N PHE A 18 20.86 20.81 6.56
CA PHE A 18 19.64 20.06 6.71
C PHE A 18 18.71 20.55 5.60
N PHE A 19 18.66 19.81 4.49
CA PHE A 19 17.49 19.88 3.67
C PHE A 19 16.38 19.37 4.58
N THR A 20 15.64 20.31 5.17
CA THR A 20 14.27 20.02 5.55
C THR A 20 13.62 19.67 4.22
N VAL A 21 13.60 18.37 3.89
CA VAL A 21 12.58 17.86 3.02
C VAL A 21 11.32 18.33 3.71
N GLU A 22 10.67 19.38 3.18
CA GLU A 22 9.29 19.61 3.52
C GLU A 22 8.65 18.26 3.30
N LYS A 23 8.27 17.60 4.39
CA LYS A 23 7.40 16.45 4.32
C LYS A 23 6.08 17.01 3.84
N ASN A 24 5.98 17.24 2.54
CA ASN A 24 4.70 17.32 1.89
C ASN A 24 4.08 15.95 2.18
N SER A 25 3.17 15.92 3.14
CA SER A 25 2.42 14.70 3.44
C SER A 25 1.83 14.23 2.12
N PRO A 26 1.94 12.94 1.77
CA PRO A 26 1.37 12.44 0.53
C PRO A 26 -0.10 12.83 0.45
N GLU A 27 -0.56 13.14 -0.75
CA GLU A 27 -1.97 13.46 -0.98
C GLU A 27 -2.84 12.27 -0.59
N LYS A 28 -3.83 12.51 0.27
CA LYS A 28 -4.73 11.53 0.82
C LYS A 28 -6.05 11.53 0.08
N PHE A 29 -6.49 10.36 -0.36
CA PHE A 29 -7.73 10.14 -1.06
C PHE A 29 -8.70 9.34 -0.19
N GLU A 30 -9.75 10.00 0.30
CA GLU A 30 -10.79 9.35 1.10
C GLU A 30 -11.65 8.43 0.25
N ARG A 31 -12.02 7.29 0.82
CA ARG A 31 -12.87 6.26 0.22
C ARG A 31 -13.87 5.75 1.27
N PRO A 32 -14.98 5.13 0.86
CA PRO A 32 -15.97 4.62 1.81
C PRO A 32 -15.41 3.59 2.82
N TRP A 33 -14.36 2.87 2.43
CA TRP A 33 -13.70 1.84 3.24
C TRP A 33 -12.48 2.32 4.03
N GLY A 34 -12.08 3.56 3.90
CA GLY A 34 -10.88 4.14 4.51
C GLY A 34 -10.21 5.18 3.61
N HIS A 35 -8.94 5.02 3.32
CA HIS A 35 -8.22 5.95 2.43
C HIS A 35 -6.97 5.32 1.82
N TYR A 36 -6.43 5.98 0.81
CA TYR A 36 -5.10 5.67 0.31
C TYR A 36 -4.31 6.96 0.06
N GLU A 37 -2.99 6.79 -0.02
CA GLU A 37 -2.03 7.85 -0.33
C GLU A 37 -1.13 7.37 -1.46
N ASN A 38 -0.88 8.23 -2.44
CA ASN A 38 0.13 7.96 -3.46
C ASN A 38 1.50 8.39 -2.92
N LEU A 39 2.37 7.42 -2.67
CA LEU A 39 3.71 7.67 -2.16
C LEU A 39 4.72 7.94 -3.29
N LEU A 40 4.52 7.28 -4.42
CA LEU A 40 5.34 7.43 -5.61
C LEU A 40 4.51 7.07 -6.84
N ASP A 41 4.60 7.89 -7.88
CA ASP A 41 3.99 7.64 -9.18
C ASP A 41 5.05 7.84 -10.26
N ALA A 42 5.42 6.76 -10.94
CA ALA A 42 6.50 6.74 -11.91
C ALA A 42 6.08 5.98 -13.17
N GLU A 43 6.91 6.02 -14.21
CA GLU A 43 6.68 5.23 -15.40
C GLU A 43 6.88 3.74 -15.09
N GLY A 44 5.83 2.94 -15.33
CA GLY A 44 5.86 1.50 -15.14
C GLY A 44 5.61 1.03 -13.72
N TYR A 45 5.51 1.92 -12.73
CA TYR A 45 5.18 1.51 -11.35
C TYR A 45 4.58 2.64 -10.51
N LYS A 46 3.82 2.25 -9.50
CA LYS A 46 3.25 3.14 -8.49
C LYS A 46 3.34 2.51 -7.12
N VAL A 47 3.56 3.32 -6.09
CA VAL A 47 3.56 2.89 -4.69
C VAL A 47 2.47 3.61 -3.93
N LYS A 48 1.65 2.84 -3.21
CA LYS A 48 0.57 3.36 -2.37
C LYS A 48 0.70 2.88 -0.94
N ARG A 49 0.20 3.69 -0.02
CA ARG A 49 -0.21 3.25 1.31
C ARG A 49 -1.73 3.19 1.35
N ILE A 50 -2.29 2.05 1.66
CA ILE A 50 -3.73 1.81 1.74
C ILE A 50 -4.08 1.48 3.17
N THR A 51 -5.02 2.23 3.76
CA THR A 51 -5.54 2.01 5.09
C THR A 51 -7.02 1.68 5.01
N VAL A 52 -7.38 0.48 5.45
CA VAL A 52 -8.77 0.03 5.53
C VAL A 52 -9.25 0.16 6.97
N ASP A 53 -10.35 0.87 7.14
CA ASP A 53 -10.96 1.10 8.46
C ASP A 53 -11.43 -0.21 9.11
N PRO A 54 -11.57 -0.25 10.44
CA PRO A 54 -12.07 -1.44 11.14
C PRO A 54 -13.31 -2.04 10.49
N ASP A 55 -13.26 -3.36 10.26
CA ASP A 55 -14.34 -4.18 9.71
C ASP A 55 -14.82 -3.80 8.30
N GLN A 56 -14.12 -2.89 7.63
CA GLN A 56 -14.40 -2.52 6.24
C GLN A 56 -13.62 -3.40 5.26
N GLN A 57 -14.03 -3.39 4.00
CA GLN A 57 -13.34 -4.11 2.93
C GLN A 57 -13.40 -3.35 1.62
N LEU A 58 -12.38 -3.56 0.78
CA LEU A 58 -12.39 -3.11 -0.59
C LEU A 58 -13.34 -3.97 -1.43
N SER A 59 -13.64 -3.52 -2.65
CA SER A 59 -14.38 -4.35 -3.62
C SER A 59 -13.63 -5.64 -3.94
N LEU A 60 -14.36 -6.68 -4.33
CA LEU A 60 -13.80 -7.79 -5.06
C LEU A 60 -13.55 -7.31 -6.49
N GLN A 61 -12.29 -7.32 -6.93
CA GLN A 61 -11.85 -6.59 -8.10
C GLN A 61 -10.71 -7.29 -8.84
N TYR A 62 -10.44 -6.87 -10.08
CA TYR A 62 -9.23 -7.22 -10.81
C TYR A 62 -8.79 -6.06 -11.72
N HIS A 63 -7.57 -6.16 -12.23
CA HIS A 63 -6.92 -5.16 -13.08
C HIS A 63 -6.41 -5.79 -14.37
N TYR A 64 -6.45 -5.03 -15.47
CA TYR A 64 -5.98 -5.49 -16.79
C TYR A 64 -4.52 -5.17 -17.07
N HIS A 65 -3.97 -4.11 -16.46
CA HIS A 65 -2.70 -3.51 -16.89
C HIS A 65 -1.62 -3.54 -15.83
N ARG A 66 -1.89 -4.07 -14.64
CA ARG A 66 -0.91 -4.11 -13.54
C ARG A 66 -1.04 -5.36 -12.70
N GLU A 67 0.08 -5.76 -12.14
CA GLU A 67 0.16 -6.67 -11.01
C GLU A 67 0.45 -5.88 -9.74
N GLU A 68 0.21 -6.47 -8.58
CA GLU A 68 0.38 -5.80 -7.29
C GLU A 68 1.16 -6.67 -6.30
N PHE A 69 2.04 -6.01 -5.54
CA PHE A 69 2.77 -6.61 -4.42
C PHE A 69 2.37 -5.84 -3.17
N ARG A 70 1.83 -6.52 -2.18
CA ARG A 70 1.29 -5.92 -0.96
C ARG A 70 2.00 -6.43 0.26
N THR A 71 2.44 -5.52 1.13
CA THR A 71 3.04 -5.83 2.44
C THR A 71 2.18 -5.25 3.54
N VAL A 72 1.77 -6.07 4.51
CA VAL A 72 1.05 -5.61 5.70
C VAL A 72 2.03 -4.91 6.64
N VAL A 73 1.77 -3.66 6.98
CA VAL A 73 2.64 -2.84 7.85
C VAL A 73 1.98 -2.47 9.18
N CYS A 74 0.65 -2.58 9.27
CA CYS A 74 -0.08 -2.28 10.50
C CYS A 74 -1.41 -3.03 10.51
N GLY A 75 -1.86 -3.45 11.68
CA GLY A 75 -3.13 -4.13 11.85
C GLY A 75 -3.16 -5.55 11.29
N SER A 76 -4.35 -6.04 10.99
CA SER A 76 -4.58 -7.38 10.45
C SER A 76 -5.89 -7.45 9.66
N GLY A 77 -6.03 -8.51 8.88
CA GLY A 77 -7.21 -8.73 8.06
C GLY A 77 -7.16 -10.00 7.25
N TYR A 78 -7.90 -10.02 6.18
CA TYR A 78 -7.96 -11.14 5.24
C TYR A 78 -7.68 -10.65 3.82
N VAL A 79 -6.83 -11.36 3.12
CA VAL A 79 -6.55 -11.14 1.69
C VAL A 79 -7.13 -12.32 0.91
N THR A 80 -8.02 -12.00 -0.01
CA THR A 80 -8.53 -12.97 -0.99
C THR A 80 -7.77 -12.76 -2.29
N VAL A 81 -7.19 -13.83 -2.83
CA VAL A 81 -6.54 -13.85 -4.15
C VAL A 81 -7.06 -15.09 -4.87
N GLY A 82 -7.82 -14.90 -5.94
CA GLY A 82 -8.51 -16.00 -6.60
C GLY A 82 -9.45 -16.73 -5.63
N ASP A 83 -9.27 -18.02 -5.49
CA ASP A 83 -10.04 -18.89 -4.59
C ASP A 83 -9.48 -18.97 -3.16
N ASP A 84 -8.29 -18.38 -2.92
CA ASP A 84 -7.62 -18.43 -1.63
C ASP A 84 -7.99 -17.22 -0.78
N CYS A 85 -8.36 -17.47 0.48
CA CYS A 85 -8.56 -16.44 1.50
C CYS A 85 -7.58 -16.69 2.63
N LEU A 86 -6.64 -15.78 2.82
CA LEU A 86 -5.52 -15.90 3.75
C LEU A 86 -5.60 -14.83 4.84
N HIS A 87 -5.32 -15.23 6.09
CA HIS A 87 -5.18 -14.28 7.19
C HIS A 87 -3.89 -13.47 7.02
N ALA A 88 -4.02 -12.15 7.02
CA ALA A 88 -2.94 -11.20 6.79
C ALA A 88 -2.54 -10.50 8.08
N LYS A 89 -1.27 -10.62 8.45
CA LYS A 89 -0.64 -9.99 9.64
C LYS A 89 0.57 -9.17 9.22
N ILE A 90 1.04 -8.32 10.12
CA ILE A 90 2.26 -7.51 9.90
C ILE A 90 3.40 -8.37 9.37
N GLY A 91 4.02 -7.92 8.30
CA GLY A 91 5.15 -8.58 7.64
C GLY A 91 4.75 -9.59 6.55
N HIS A 92 3.48 -9.98 6.44
CA HIS A 92 3.02 -10.83 5.35
C HIS A 92 3.06 -10.07 4.02
N VAL A 93 3.47 -10.76 2.97
CA VAL A 93 3.58 -10.25 1.59
C VAL A 93 2.68 -11.06 0.68
N PHE A 94 1.94 -10.38 -0.18
CA PHE A 94 1.01 -10.98 -1.14
C PHE A 94 1.31 -10.49 -2.54
N HIS A 95 1.33 -11.41 -3.49
CA HIS A 95 1.39 -11.11 -4.92
C HIS A 95 0.04 -11.33 -5.56
N ILE A 96 -0.43 -10.35 -6.29
CA ILE A 96 -1.67 -10.38 -7.06
C ILE A 96 -1.31 -10.23 -8.53
N PRO A 97 -1.37 -11.33 -9.30
CA PRO A 97 -1.11 -11.29 -10.74
C PRO A 97 -2.09 -10.41 -11.51
N ILE A 98 -1.71 -10.00 -12.71
CA ILE A 98 -2.63 -9.37 -13.66
C ILE A 98 -3.87 -10.26 -13.85
N HIS A 99 -5.06 -9.66 -13.92
CA HIS A 99 -6.37 -10.29 -14.08
C HIS A 99 -6.86 -11.14 -12.90
N GLU A 100 -6.06 -11.33 -11.84
CA GLU A 100 -6.50 -12.13 -10.70
C GLU A 100 -7.49 -11.34 -9.83
N THR A 101 -8.61 -11.96 -9.54
CA THR A 101 -9.60 -11.40 -8.60
C THR A 101 -9.03 -11.35 -7.19
N HIS A 102 -9.25 -10.24 -6.50
CA HIS A 102 -8.73 -10.05 -5.15
C HIS A 102 -9.56 -9.08 -4.33
N ARG A 103 -9.43 -9.20 -3.02
CA ARG A 103 -10.06 -8.32 -2.03
C ARG A 103 -9.21 -8.24 -0.77
N LEU A 104 -9.19 -7.06 -0.15
CA LEU A 104 -8.64 -6.83 1.18
C LEU A 104 -9.77 -6.48 2.15
N ARG A 105 -9.84 -7.19 3.28
CA ARG A 105 -10.76 -6.93 4.37
C ARG A 105 -9.98 -6.69 5.65
N ALA A 106 -10.35 -5.64 6.39
CA ALA A 106 -9.79 -5.36 7.72
C ALA A 106 -10.53 -6.12 8.81
N GLU A 107 -9.81 -6.52 9.85
CA GLU A 107 -10.38 -6.92 11.12
C GLU A 107 -10.69 -5.70 12.01
N GLU A 108 -11.03 -5.92 13.28
CA GLU A 108 -11.57 -4.90 14.21
C GLU A 108 -10.63 -3.71 14.50
N LYS A 109 -9.35 -3.83 14.21
CA LYS A 109 -8.35 -2.74 14.37
C LYS A 109 -7.94 -2.06 13.07
N GLY A 110 -8.56 -2.45 11.95
CA GLY A 110 -8.15 -1.99 10.64
C GLY A 110 -6.89 -2.68 10.13
N ILE A 111 -6.50 -2.35 8.91
CA ILE A 111 -5.28 -2.85 8.28
C ILE A 111 -4.66 -1.76 7.41
N THR A 112 -3.33 -1.65 7.44
CA THR A 112 -2.56 -0.80 6.54
C THR A 112 -1.56 -1.64 5.76
N ILE A 113 -1.54 -1.45 4.45
CA ILE A 113 -0.60 -2.11 3.54
C ILE A 113 0.18 -1.08 2.74
N ILE A 114 1.39 -1.46 2.35
CA ILE A 114 2.14 -0.81 1.27
C ILE A 114 1.95 -1.67 0.03
N GLU A 115 1.52 -1.03 -1.05
CA GLU A 115 1.25 -1.67 -2.33
C GLU A 115 2.20 -1.12 -3.39
N VAL A 116 2.90 -2.00 -4.08
CA VAL A 116 3.66 -1.69 -5.28
C VAL A 116 2.88 -2.22 -6.48
N GLN A 117 2.49 -1.32 -7.38
CA GLN A 117 1.86 -1.66 -8.65
C GLN A 117 2.93 -1.67 -9.74
N LEU A 118 2.98 -2.73 -10.55
CA LEU A 118 3.86 -2.84 -11.70
C LEU A 118 3.05 -3.08 -12.96
N GLY A 119 3.23 -2.26 -13.97
CA GLY A 119 2.55 -2.40 -15.24
C GLY A 119 2.66 -1.16 -16.12
N ASP A 120 2.13 -1.26 -17.32
CA ASP A 120 2.11 -0.17 -18.30
C ASP A 120 1.10 0.93 -17.95
N LYS A 121 0.08 0.61 -17.15
CA LYS A 121 -0.94 1.55 -16.66
C LYS A 121 -1.27 1.31 -15.21
N CYS A 122 -0.70 2.14 -14.34
CA CYS A 122 -1.02 2.15 -12.91
C CYS A 122 -1.98 3.30 -12.58
N ILE A 123 -3.17 3.28 -13.17
CA ILE A 123 -4.22 4.29 -13.04
C ILE A 123 -5.42 3.75 -12.26
N GLU A 124 -6.16 4.64 -11.60
CA GLU A 124 -7.34 4.25 -10.80
C GLU A 124 -8.48 3.66 -11.64
N GLU A 125 -8.59 4.06 -12.90
CA GLU A 125 -9.62 3.60 -13.85
C GLU A 125 -9.40 2.15 -14.30
N ASP A 126 -8.20 1.61 -14.14
CA ASP A 126 -7.89 0.19 -14.42
C ASP A 126 -8.39 -0.69 -13.27
N ILE A 127 -9.69 -0.79 -13.15
CA ILE A 127 -10.36 -1.61 -12.14
C ILE A 127 -11.69 -2.13 -12.66
N VAL A 128 -11.94 -3.43 -12.46
CA VAL A 128 -13.26 -4.03 -12.63
C VAL A 128 -13.72 -4.53 -11.26
N ARG A 129 -14.80 -3.93 -10.76
CA ARG A 129 -15.41 -4.32 -9.49
C ARG A 129 -16.51 -5.36 -9.75
N LEU A 130 -16.37 -6.51 -9.10
CA LEU A 130 -17.34 -7.61 -9.19
C LEU A 130 -18.35 -7.57 -8.05
N LYS A 131 -17.91 -7.20 -6.85
CA LYS A 131 -18.73 -7.01 -5.64
C LYS A 131 -18.19 -5.84 -4.86
N ASP A 132 -19.08 -4.96 -4.44
CA ASP A 132 -18.73 -3.76 -3.68
C ASP A 132 -19.83 -3.44 -2.66
N ASP A 133 -19.47 -3.36 -1.38
CA ASP A 133 -20.39 -3.03 -0.29
C ASP A 133 -20.93 -1.60 -0.36
N TYR A 134 -20.32 -0.76 -1.19
CA TYR A 134 -20.63 0.67 -1.31
C TYR A 134 -21.31 1.04 -2.64
N ALA A 135 -21.82 0.03 -3.34
CA ALA A 135 -22.59 0.18 -4.57
C ALA A 135 -21.88 0.95 -5.71
N ARG A 136 -20.57 0.75 -5.87
CA ARG A 136 -19.76 1.33 -6.96
C ARG A 136 -19.59 0.39 -8.16
N VAL A 137 -20.36 -0.66 -8.20
CA VAL A 137 -20.38 -1.62 -9.32
C VAL A 137 -21.23 -1.07 -10.45
#